data_628e9f583463043b6f977f5d2f2984e7
#
_entry.id   628e9f583463043b6f977f5d2f2984e7
#
_cell.length_a   1.000
_cell.length_b   1.000
_cell.length_c   1.000
_cell.angle_alpha   90.00
_cell.angle_beta   90.00
_cell.angle_gamma   90.00
#
_symmetry.space_group_name_H-M   'P 1'
#
loop_
_entity.id
_entity.type
_entity.pdbx_description
1 polymer ?
#
loop_
_entity_poly.entity_id
_entity_poly.type
_entity_poly.pdbx_seq_one_letter_code
_entity_poly.pdbx_strand_id
1 'polypeptide(L)'
;MKLLEKESLQLQWREDIVPYYVDYAFIEEKTYKGKKSHQEAVLEFLNFTNRIWKCDIWAIKHRNNTHEVITVNMLEQQFFSSVDETIIYSDQSSLINNGYPTLVNKKMMESTEISPKQFFMDGGIYEQAFFDNSQETELSKLDFEALNQLFFPLKDKLIIYSWNTDFTNYYNFAREGHGAYLWSIYDSERNKFTVISIALVIQG
;
A
#
# COMPACT_ATOMS: atom_id res chain seq x y z
N MET A 1 -15.65 5.83 -6.81
CA MET A 1 -14.52 5.86 -5.87
C MET A 1 -13.71 7.14 -6.08
N LYS A 2 -13.21 7.77 -5.02
CA LYS A 2 -12.43 9.01 -5.09
C LYS A 2 -11.32 9.00 -4.04
N LEU A 3 -10.07 9.04 -4.47
CA LEU A 3 -8.93 9.17 -3.57
C LEU A 3 -8.97 10.50 -2.82
N LEU A 4 -8.76 10.46 -1.52
CA LEU A 4 -8.58 11.61 -0.65
C LEU A 4 -7.08 11.93 -0.57
N GLU A 5 -6.54 12.39 -1.69
CA GLU A 5 -5.10 12.51 -1.92
C GLU A 5 -4.40 13.38 -0.86
N LYS A 6 -5.01 14.51 -0.50
CA LYS A 6 -4.43 15.42 0.51
C LYS A 6 -4.32 14.74 1.88
N GLU A 7 -5.34 14.00 2.30
CA GLU A 7 -5.33 13.28 3.58
C GLU A 7 -4.29 12.15 3.56
N SER A 8 -4.20 11.41 2.45
CA SER A 8 -3.24 10.33 2.28
C SER A 8 -1.80 10.83 2.24
N LEU A 9 -1.51 11.90 1.51
CA LEU A 9 -0.18 12.51 1.45
C LEU A 9 0.29 13.09 2.79
N GLN A 10 -0.63 13.66 3.57
CA GLN A 10 -0.27 14.24 4.86
C GLN A 10 0.29 13.21 5.84
N LEU A 11 -0.11 11.94 5.74
CA LEU A 11 0.42 10.88 6.60
C LEU A 11 1.77 10.35 6.14
N GLN A 12 2.01 10.28 4.86
CA GLN A 12 3.25 9.71 4.31
C GLN A 12 4.52 10.43 4.73
N TRP A 13 4.40 11.71 5.13
CA TRP A 13 5.53 12.52 5.58
C TRP A 13 5.58 12.70 7.11
N ARG A 14 4.77 11.92 7.83
CA ARG A 14 4.61 12.02 9.28
C ARG A 14 5.19 10.79 9.99
N GLU A 15 6.52 10.63 9.93
CA GLU A 15 7.24 9.53 10.61
C GLU A 15 7.07 9.59 12.16
N ASP A 16 6.67 10.74 12.67
CA ASP A 16 6.27 10.91 14.07
C ASP A 16 4.92 10.26 14.43
N ILE A 17 4.14 9.81 13.43
CA ILE A 17 2.82 9.19 13.62
C ILE A 17 2.75 7.82 12.97
N VAL A 18 3.44 7.62 11.83
CA VAL A 18 3.39 6.41 11.02
C VAL A 18 4.81 5.99 10.65
N PRO A 19 5.21 4.73 10.84
CA PRO A 19 6.52 4.25 10.38
C PRO A 19 6.66 4.44 8.87
N TYR A 20 7.86 4.76 8.37
CA TYR A 20 8.14 5.04 6.96
C TYR A 20 7.84 3.88 6.01
N TYR A 21 7.76 2.65 6.53
CA TYR A 21 7.43 1.43 5.78
C TYR A 21 5.93 1.09 5.78
N VAL A 22 5.11 1.97 6.38
CA VAL A 22 3.65 1.81 6.46
C VAL A 22 2.96 2.90 5.68
N ASP A 23 2.22 2.52 4.65
CA ASP A 23 1.44 3.44 3.85
C ASP A 23 -0.04 3.36 4.18
N TYR A 24 -0.69 4.52 4.23
CA TYR A 24 -2.14 4.64 4.32
C TYR A 24 -2.69 5.41 3.13
N ALA A 25 -3.75 4.90 2.51
CA ALA A 25 -4.53 5.67 1.57
C ALA A 25 -6.00 5.71 1.96
N PHE A 26 -6.60 6.88 1.84
CA PHE A 26 -8.00 7.13 2.14
C PHE A 26 -8.78 7.36 0.85
N ILE A 27 -9.90 6.64 0.69
CA ILE A 27 -10.69 6.65 -0.53
C ILE A 27 -12.18 6.73 -0.18
N GLU A 28 -12.86 7.75 -0.69
CA GLU A 28 -14.32 7.88 -0.56
C GLU A 28 -15.03 6.93 -1.55
N GLU A 29 -16.01 6.17 -1.05
CA GLU A 29 -16.83 5.28 -1.86
C GLU A 29 -18.31 5.42 -1.49
N LYS A 30 -19.08 6.02 -2.39
CA LYS A 30 -20.51 6.27 -2.16
C LYS A 30 -21.41 5.07 -2.46
N THR A 31 -20.91 4.11 -3.24
CA THR A 31 -21.69 2.95 -3.66
C THR A 31 -20.88 1.66 -3.44
N TYR A 32 -20.99 1.13 -2.23
CA TYR A 32 -20.29 -0.10 -1.86
C TYR A 32 -20.83 -1.32 -2.61
N LYS A 33 -19.94 -2.08 -3.26
CA LYS A 33 -20.22 -3.26 -4.09
C LYS A 33 -19.53 -4.53 -3.54
N GLY A 34 -19.36 -4.62 -2.22
CA GLY A 34 -18.68 -5.75 -1.59
C GLY A 34 -17.20 -5.85 -2.00
N LYS A 35 -16.71 -7.07 -2.15
CA LYS A 35 -15.31 -7.38 -2.50
C LYS A 35 -14.80 -6.58 -3.71
N LYS A 36 -15.67 -6.26 -4.69
CA LYS A 36 -15.29 -5.47 -5.86
C LYS A 36 -14.82 -4.06 -5.49
N SER A 37 -15.52 -3.39 -4.55
CA SER A 37 -15.08 -2.07 -4.07
C SER A 37 -13.73 -2.15 -3.33
N HIS A 38 -13.48 -3.22 -2.58
CA HIS A 38 -12.18 -3.45 -1.95
C HIS A 38 -11.07 -3.62 -2.99
N GLN A 39 -11.32 -4.39 -4.06
CA GLN A 39 -10.37 -4.55 -5.15
C GLN A 39 -10.08 -3.20 -5.85
N GLU A 40 -11.12 -2.42 -6.14
CA GLU A 40 -10.98 -1.09 -6.73
C GLU A 40 -10.19 -0.14 -5.81
N ALA A 41 -10.39 -0.21 -4.49
CA ALA A 41 -9.63 0.59 -3.51
C ALA A 41 -8.14 0.23 -3.48
N VAL A 42 -7.80 -1.06 -3.53
CA VAL A 42 -6.41 -1.52 -3.63
C VAL A 42 -5.76 -1.05 -4.93
N LEU A 43 -6.46 -1.12 -6.04
CA LEU A 43 -5.95 -0.63 -7.33
C LEU A 43 -5.70 0.89 -7.31
N GLU A 44 -6.60 1.65 -6.69
CA GLU A 44 -6.44 3.10 -6.54
C GLU A 44 -5.26 3.44 -5.61
N PHE A 45 -5.05 2.66 -4.54
CA PHE A 45 -3.87 2.76 -3.68
C PHE A 45 -2.57 2.55 -4.49
N LEU A 46 -2.47 1.48 -5.27
CA LEU A 46 -1.27 1.20 -6.08
C LEU A 46 -1.02 2.29 -7.14
N ASN A 47 -2.07 2.83 -7.75
CA ASN A 47 -1.95 3.97 -8.65
C ASN A 47 -1.42 5.22 -7.93
N PHE A 48 -1.88 5.46 -6.70
CA PHE A 48 -1.45 6.57 -5.87
C PHE A 48 0.03 6.43 -5.48
N THR A 49 0.43 5.30 -4.92
CA THR A 49 1.82 5.05 -4.50
C THR A 49 2.79 5.10 -5.68
N ASN A 50 2.40 4.59 -6.85
CA ASN A 50 3.21 4.69 -8.06
C ASN A 50 3.52 6.16 -8.44
N ARG A 51 2.62 7.10 -8.18
CA ARG A 51 2.86 8.54 -8.41
C ARG A 51 3.83 9.14 -7.39
N ILE A 52 3.75 8.73 -6.12
CA ILE A 52 4.60 9.24 -5.03
C ILE A 52 6.02 8.71 -5.17
N TRP A 53 6.18 7.42 -5.36
CA TRP A 53 7.48 6.79 -5.54
C TRP A 53 8.30 7.41 -6.68
N LYS A 54 7.64 7.86 -7.74
CA LYS A 54 8.29 8.60 -8.82
C LYS A 54 8.93 9.89 -8.35
N CYS A 55 8.25 10.62 -7.50
CA CYS A 55 8.78 11.87 -6.94
C CYS A 55 10.02 11.60 -6.09
N ASP A 56 10.02 10.54 -5.29
CA ASP A 56 11.13 10.20 -4.40
C ASP A 56 12.34 9.65 -5.18
N ILE A 57 12.14 8.72 -6.09
CA ILE A 57 13.21 8.21 -6.96
C ILE A 57 13.81 9.36 -7.79
N TRP A 58 13.00 10.24 -8.30
CA TRP A 58 13.47 11.42 -9.02
C TRP A 58 14.30 12.34 -8.13
N ALA A 59 13.83 12.61 -6.91
CA ALA A 59 14.54 13.43 -5.93
C ALA A 59 15.89 12.82 -5.52
N ILE A 60 15.93 11.50 -5.29
CA ILE A 60 17.16 10.77 -4.96
C ILE A 60 18.15 10.82 -6.13
N LYS A 61 17.69 10.56 -7.34
CA LYS A 61 18.53 10.60 -8.56
C LYS A 61 19.12 11.99 -8.82
N HIS A 62 18.32 13.03 -8.69
CA HIS A 62 18.80 14.41 -8.83
C HIS A 62 19.77 14.83 -7.73
N ARG A 63 19.57 14.34 -6.51
CA ARG A 63 20.47 14.63 -5.38
C ARG A 63 21.85 13.96 -5.56
N ASN A 64 21.87 12.77 -6.12
CA ASN A 64 23.08 11.95 -6.26
C ASN A 64 23.76 12.06 -7.64
N ASN A 65 23.22 12.84 -8.57
CA ASN A 65 23.74 13.00 -9.95
C ASN A 65 23.92 11.66 -10.70
N THR A 66 23.20 10.61 -10.29
CA THR A 66 23.24 9.31 -10.93
C THR A 66 22.20 9.26 -12.04
N HIS A 67 22.67 9.12 -13.29
CA HIS A 67 21.83 8.90 -14.47
C HIS A 67 21.56 7.40 -14.72
N GLU A 68 21.51 6.59 -13.67
CA GLU A 68 21.19 5.18 -13.85
C GLU A 68 19.74 5.02 -14.29
N VAL A 69 19.56 4.44 -15.45
CA VAL A 69 18.26 4.03 -15.96
C VAL A 69 17.81 2.81 -15.16
N ILE A 70 16.81 2.96 -14.30
CA ILE A 70 16.15 1.82 -13.68
C ILE A 70 15.31 1.16 -14.77
N THR A 71 15.81 0.07 -15.33
CA THR A 71 15.06 -0.75 -16.27
C THR A 71 14.20 -1.73 -15.47
N VAL A 72 12.92 -1.81 -15.79
CA VAL A 72 12.08 -2.92 -15.32
C VAL A 72 12.71 -4.22 -15.78
N ASN A 73 12.84 -5.21 -14.89
CA ASN A 73 13.30 -6.53 -15.29
C ASN A 73 12.40 -7.05 -16.42
N MET A 74 12.98 -7.32 -17.59
CA MET A 74 12.23 -7.76 -18.76
C MET A 74 11.45 -9.05 -18.52
N LEU A 75 11.98 -9.95 -17.70
CA LEU A 75 11.29 -11.19 -17.33
C LEU A 75 10.05 -10.90 -16.48
N GLU A 76 10.14 -9.98 -15.54
CA GLU A 76 9.04 -9.53 -14.72
C GLU A 76 7.97 -8.81 -15.57
N GLN A 77 8.40 -7.92 -16.45
CA GLN A 77 7.51 -7.26 -17.39
C GLN A 77 6.80 -8.25 -18.30
N GLN A 78 7.51 -9.29 -18.80
CA GLN A 78 6.91 -10.35 -19.58
C GLN A 78 5.92 -11.18 -18.78
N PHE A 79 6.23 -11.54 -17.54
CA PHE A 79 5.33 -12.27 -16.66
C PHE A 79 4.00 -11.53 -16.48
N PHE A 80 4.05 -10.25 -16.15
CA PHE A 80 2.85 -9.44 -15.95
C PHE A 80 2.13 -9.10 -17.27
N SER A 81 2.83 -8.85 -18.36
CA SER A 81 2.24 -8.48 -19.65
C SER A 81 1.69 -9.68 -20.45
N SER A 82 2.12 -10.91 -20.16
CA SER A 82 1.65 -12.12 -20.83
C SER A 82 0.25 -12.55 -20.38
N VAL A 83 -0.31 -11.91 -19.36
CA VAL A 83 -1.63 -12.24 -18.79
C VAL A 83 -2.62 -11.15 -19.15
N ASP A 84 -3.77 -11.55 -19.72
CA ASP A 84 -4.91 -10.66 -19.93
C ASP A 84 -5.29 -9.95 -18.62
N GLU A 85 -5.60 -8.66 -18.69
CA GLU A 85 -5.96 -7.80 -17.55
C GLU A 85 -4.79 -7.28 -16.70
N THR A 86 -3.55 -7.35 -17.18
CA THR A 86 -2.45 -6.62 -16.53
C THR A 86 -2.67 -5.11 -16.68
N ILE A 87 -2.59 -4.40 -15.55
CA ILE A 87 -2.60 -2.95 -15.52
C ILE A 87 -1.18 -2.47 -15.31
N ILE A 88 -0.74 -1.55 -16.15
CA ILE A 88 0.53 -0.87 -16.00
C ILE A 88 0.24 0.53 -15.49
N TYR A 89 0.56 0.81 -14.24
CA TYR A 89 0.54 2.15 -13.69
C TYR A 89 1.82 2.89 -14.08
N SER A 90 1.87 3.29 -15.33
CA SER A 90 2.89 4.21 -15.82
C SER A 90 2.21 5.28 -16.64
N ASP A 91 2.44 6.54 -16.36
CA ASP A 91 2.21 7.55 -17.36
C ASP A 91 3.36 7.52 -18.38
N GLN A 92 3.13 8.05 -19.58
CA GLN A 92 4.17 8.09 -20.61
C GLN A 92 5.40 8.90 -20.16
N SER A 93 5.21 9.89 -19.28
CA SER A 93 6.29 10.69 -18.72
C SER A 93 7.20 9.88 -17.80
N SER A 94 6.67 8.84 -17.13
CA SER A 94 7.48 7.98 -16.27
C SER A 94 8.38 7.02 -17.03
N LEU A 95 7.96 6.57 -18.20
CA LEU A 95 8.82 5.78 -19.10
C LEU A 95 9.97 6.65 -19.64
N ILE A 96 9.69 7.92 -19.92
CA ILE A 96 10.70 8.89 -20.37
C ILE A 96 11.67 9.27 -19.24
N ASN A 97 11.16 9.35 -17.99
CA ASN A 97 11.93 9.75 -16.81
C ASN A 97 12.52 8.58 -16.01
N ASN A 98 12.54 7.37 -16.56
CA ASN A 98 13.08 6.17 -15.93
C ASN A 98 12.40 5.77 -14.61
N GLY A 99 11.10 6.04 -14.47
CA GLY A 99 10.31 5.53 -13.35
C GLY A 99 10.11 4.02 -13.48
N TYR A 100 10.14 3.30 -12.36
CA TYR A 100 9.78 1.89 -12.31
C TYR A 100 8.25 1.77 -12.35
N PRO A 101 7.63 1.22 -13.40
CA PRO A 101 6.19 1.14 -13.46
C PRO A 101 5.66 0.11 -12.45
N THR A 102 4.58 0.42 -11.77
CA THR A 102 3.86 -0.58 -10.98
C THR A 102 3.00 -1.43 -11.91
N LEU A 103 3.28 -2.71 -11.93
CA LEU A 103 2.54 -3.72 -12.72
C LEU A 103 1.55 -4.43 -11.82
N VAL A 104 0.35 -4.65 -12.29
CA VAL A 104 -0.73 -5.32 -11.56
C VAL A 104 -1.41 -6.36 -12.42
N ASN A 105 -1.48 -7.59 -11.95
CA ASN A 105 -2.27 -8.65 -12.55
C ASN A 105 -3.54 -8.90 -11.74
N LYS A 106 -4.67 -8.42 -12.22
CA LYS A 106 -5.95 -8.55 -11.51
C LYS A 106 -6.41 -9.99 -11.28
N LYS A 107 -6.04 -10.93 -12.15
CA LYS A 107 -6.41 -12.35 -12.01
C LYS A 107 -5.72 -13.03 -10.83
N MET A 108 -4.57 -12.49 -10.42
CA MET A 108 -3.81 -12.99 -9.28
C MET A 108 -4.24 -12.33 -7.96
N MET A 109 -5.17 -11.38 -7.97
CA MET A 109 -5.65 -10.72 -6.76
C MET A 109 -6.53 -11.66 -5.95
N GLU A 110 -5.99 -12.17 -4.87
CA GLU A 110 -6.69 -13.01 -3.90
C GLU A 110 -6.85 -12.29 -2.58
N SER A 111 -8.00 -12.47 -1.94
CA SER A 111 -8.25 -11.88 -0.63
C SER A 111 -9.12 -12.75 0.24
N THR A 112 -8.91 -12.62 1.54
CA THR A 112 -9.70 -13.24 2.60
C THR A 112 -10.33 -12.16 3.46
N GLU A 113 -11.62 -12.27 3.70
CA GLU A 113 -12.30 -11.41 4.66
C GLU A 113 -11.90 -11.80 6.08
N ILE A 114 -11.54 -10.80 6.89
CA ILE A 114 -11.15 -10.98 8.27
C ILE A 114 -12.03 -10.12 9.19
N SER A 115 -12.35 -10.64 10.37
CA SER A 115 -13.16 -9.87 11.31
C SER A 115 -12.37 -8.71 11.92
N PRO A 116 -13.04 -7.57 12.25
CA PRO A 116 -12.37 -6.48 12.96
C PRO A 116 -11.70 -6.93 14.26
N LYS A 117 -12.34 -7.84 14.99
CA LYS A 117 -11.77 -8.43 16.22
C LYS A 117 -10.43 -9.12 15.97
N GLN A 118 -10.34 -9.87 14.88
CA GLN A 118 -9.10 -10.56 14.51
C GLN A 118 -8.04 -9.58 14.02
N PHE A 119 -8.43 -8.57 13.24
CA PHE A 119 -7.51 -7.58 12.69
C PHE A 119 -6.88 -6.70 13.77
N PHE A 120 -7.67 -6.21 14.72
CA PHE A 120 -7.22 -5.36 15.83
C PHE A 120 -6.89 -6.13 17.11
N MET A 121 -6.65 -7.43 16.99
CA MET A 121 -6.27 -8.26 18.14
C MET A 121 -4.89 -7.82 18.63
N ASP A 122 -4.76 -7.72 19.95
CA ASP A 122 -3.47 -7.46 20.62
C ASP A 122 -2.44 -8.54 20.24
N GLY A 123 -1.26 -8.13 19.77
CA GLY A 123 -0.25 -9.03 19.21
C GLY A 123 -0.68 -9.71 17.90
N GLY A 124 -1.72 -9.21 17.23
CA GLY A 124 -2.16 -9.71 15.92
C GLY A 124 -1.23 -9.31 14.78
N ILE A 125 -1.50 -9.86 13.58
CA ILE A 125 -0.63 -9.70 12.41
C ILE A 125 -0.42 -8.23 12.00
N TYR A 126 -1.45 -7.37 12.16
CA TYR A 126 -1.33 -5.96 11.85
C TYR A 126 -0.40 -5.24 12.83
N GLU A 127 -0.55 -5.48 14.14
CA GLU A 127 0.33 -4.90 15.15
C GLU A 127 1.77 -5.44 15.00
N GLN A 128 1.93 -6.75 14.77
CA GLN A 128 3.24 -7.35 14.56
C GLN A 128 3.93 -6.76 13.32
N ALA A 129 3.23 -6.57 12.22
CA ALA A 129 3.79 -5.97 11.01
C ALA A 129 4.11 -4.47 11.20
N PHE A 130 3.31 -3.76 12.02
CA PHE A 130 3.54 -2.35 12.33
C PHE A 130 4.79 -2.14 13.21
N PHE A 131 5.10 -3.09 14.10
CA PHE A 131 6.27 -3.06 14.99
C PHE A 131 7.30 -4.13 14.65
N ASP A 132 7.51 -4.40 13.35
CA ASP A 132 8.47 -5.42 12.96
C ASP A 132 9.88 -5.09 13.43
N ASN A 133 10.52 -6.04 14.11
CA ASN A 133 11.84 -5.86 14.71
C ASN A 133 12.98 -5.64 13.69
N SER A 134 12.72 -5.89 12.41
CA SER A 134 13.68 -5.60 11.34
C SER A 134 13.69 -4.13 10.93
N GLN A 135 12.75 -3.35 11.44
CA GLN A 135 12.57 -1.94 11.13
C GLN A 135 12.71 -1.11 12.42
N GLU A 136 13.37 0.02 12.32
CA GLU A 136 13.45 0.97 13.42
C GLU A 136 12.23 1.89 13.43
N THR A 137 11.56 2.00 14.58
CA THR A 137 10.51 2.98 14.81
C THR A 137 10.57 3.46 16.26
N GLU A 138 10.40 4.76 16.47
CA GLU A 138 10.29 5.36 17.80
C GLU A 138 8.86 5.33 18.36
N LEU A 139 7.90 4.87 17.56
CA LEU A 139 6.49 4.82 17.95
C LEU A 139 6.24 3.74 19.00
N SER A 140 5.45 4.10 19.99
CA SER A 140 5.03 3.21 21.05
C SER A 140 3.72 2.51 20.72
N LYS A 141 3.36 1.49 21.51
CA LYS A 141 2.04 0.85 21.42
C LYS A 141 0.91 1.84 21.65
N LEU A 142 1.08 2.84 22.51
CA LEU A 142 0.08 3.88 22.75
C LEU A 142 -0.15 4.76 21.51
N ASP A 143 0.92 5.05 20.75
CA ASP A 143 0.81 5.80 19.49
C ASP A 143 0.04 5.00 18.45
N PHE A 144 0.32 3.71 18.33
CA PHE A 144 -0.42 2.78 17.45
C PHE A 144 -1.91 2.69 17.83
N GLU A 145 -2.22 2.58 19.11
CA GLU A 145 -3.60 2.56 19.60
C GLU A 145 -4.31 3.88 19.31
N ALA A 146 -3.64 5.02 19.54
CA ALA A 146 -4.16 6.36 19.25
C ALA A 146 -4.43 6.53 17.74
N LEU A 147 -3.51 6.09 16.88
CA LEU A 147 -3.67 6.09 15.43
C LEU A 147 -4.89 5.26 15.00
N ASN A 148 -5.02 4.06 15.55
CA ASN A 148 -6.15 3.19 15.27
C ASN A 148 -7.48 3.76 15.77
N GLN A 149 -7.48 4.44 16.89
CA GLN A 149 -8.69 5.12 17.39
C GLN A 149 -9.08 6.31 16.50
N LEU A 150 -8.10 7.01 15.96
CA LEU A 150 -8.33 8.11 15.02
C LEU A 150 -8.94 7.63 13.70
N PHE A 151 -8.37 6.58 13.12
CA PHE A 151 -8.81 6.06 11.81
C PHE A 151 -10.05 5.19 11.91
N PHE A 152 -10.18 4.41 12.97
CA PHE A 152 -11.19 3.37 13.13
C PHE A 152 -11.95 3.50 14.47
N PRO A 153 -12.65 4.60 14.73
CA PRO A 153 -13.35 4.79 16.01
C PRO A 153 -14.51 3.79 16.22
N LEU A 154 -15.08 3.26 15.13
CA LEU A 154 -16.21 2.31 15.16
C LEU A 154 -15.77 0.94 14.58
N LYS A 155 -14.83 0.28 15.24
CA LYS A 155 -14.18 -0.95 14.73
C LYS A 155 -15.19 -2.05 14.34
N ASP A 156 -16.28 -2.21 15.08
CA ASP A 156 -17.28 -3.26 14.83
C ASP A 156 -18.09 -3.08 13.53
N LYS A 157 -18.01 -1.92 12.91
CA LYS A 157 -18.71 -1.58 11.66
C LYS A 157 -17.85 -1.71 10.40
N LEU A 158 -16.61 -2.18 10.58
CA LEU A 158 -15.66 -2.28 9.49
C LEU A 158 -15.81 -3.61 8.74
N ILE A 159 -15.61 -3.55 7.43
CA ILE A 159 -15.45 -4.73 6.58
C ILE A 159 -14.01 -4.74 6.11
N ILE A 160 -13.27 -5.83 6.40
CA ILE A 160 -11.83 -5.89 6.21
C ILE A 160 -11.47 -7.07 5.33
N TYR A 161 -10.65 -6.80 4.31
CA TYR A 161 -10.03 -7.83 3.48
C TYR A 161 -8.51 -7.76 3.59
N SER A 162 -7.90 -8.92 3.83
CA SER A 162 -6.46 -9.13 3.67
C SER A 162 -6.18 -9.64 2.26
N TRP A 163 -5.22 -9.05 1.60
CA TRP A 163 -4.84 -9.38 0.22
C TRP A 163 -3.50 -10.09 0.17
N ASN A 164 -3.34 -11.01 -0.80
CA ASN A 164 -2.01 -11.44 -1.19
C ASN A 164 -1.25 -10.23 -1.80
N THR A 165 0.05 -10.36 -1.97
CA THR A 165 0.89 -9.30 -2.55
C THR A 165 1.56 -9.72 -3.86
N ASP A 166 1.34 -10.97 -4.30
CA ASP A 166 2.00 -11.55 -5.49
C ASP A 166 1.45 -11.01 -6.81
N PHE A 167 0.30 -10.38 -6.78
CA PHE A 167 -0.36 -9.82 -7.97
C PHE A 167 0.29 -8.52 -8.48
N THR A 168 1.31 -7.99 -7.80
CA THR A 168 2.00 -6.75 -8.17
C THR A 168 3.49 -6.80 -7.86
N ASN A 169 4.29 -6.14 -8.69
CA ASN A 169 5.72 -5.98 -8.46
C ASN A 169 6.05 -4.95 -7.37
N TYR A 170 5.07 -4.17 -6.91
CA TYR A 170 5.25 -3.16 -5.87
C TYR A 170 5.90 -3.73 -4.60
N TYR A 171 5.59 -4.98 -4.26
CA TYR A 171 6.09 -5.65 -3.06
C TYR A 171 7.30 -6.57 -3.27
N ASN A 172 7.91 -6.60 -4.45
CA ASN A 172 8.97 -7.57 -4.73
C ASN A 172 10.10 -7.53 -3.70
N PHE A 173 10.64 -6.34 -3.42
CA PHE A 173 11.72 -6.18 -2.44
C PHE A 173 11.31 -6.56 -1.02
N ALA A 174 10.08 -6.25 -0.62
CA ALA A 174 9.59 -6.60 0.71
C ALA A 174 9.36 -8.11 0.87
N ARG A 175 8.87 -8.79 -0.17
CA ARG A 175 8.68 -10.26 -0.15
C ARG A 175 10.00 -11.01 -0.06
N GLU A 176 11.05 -10.52 -0.68
CA GLU A 176 12.40 -11.08 -0.59
C GLU A 176 13.06 -10.78 0.76
N GLY A 177 12.55 -9.79 1.49
CA GLY A 177 13.03 -9.36 2.79
C GLY A 177 12.21 -9.92 3.96
N HIS A 178 11.58 -9.02 4.70
CA HIS A 178 10.90 -9.34 5.96
C HIS A 178 9.39 -9.50 5.83
N GLY A 179 8.82 -9.21 4.67
CA GLY A 179 7.42 -9.45 4.37
C GLY A 179 6.68 -8.24 3.81
N ALA A 180 5.51 -8.53 3.23
CA ALA A 180 4.62 -7.54 2.67
C ALA A 180 3.17 -7.84 3.08
N TYR A 181 2.45 -6.82 3.50
CA TYR A 181 1.08 -6.92 3.97
C TYR A 181 0.21 -5.85 3.31
N LEU A 182 -1.02 -6.23 2.98
CA LEU A 182 -1.96 -5.34 2.32
C LEU A 182 -3.38 -5.61 2.80
N TRP A 183 -4.03 -4.57 3.31
CA TRP A 183 -5.41 -4.64 3.76
C TRP A 183 -6.22 -3.51 3.17
N SER A 184 -7.49 -3.80 2.87
CA SER A 184 -8.50 -2.80 2.54
C SER A 184 -9.61 -2.86 3.57
N ILE A 185 -9.92 -1.73 4.18
CA ILE A 185 -10.85 -1.58 5.29
C ILE A 185 -11.93 -0.59 4.88
N TYR A 186 -13.17 -1.05 4.83
CA TYR A 186 -14.32 -0.21 4.54
C TYR A 186 -15.07 0.16 5.81
N ASP A 187 -15.23 1.46 6.03
CA ASP A 187 -16.08 2.03 7.07
C ASP A 187 -17.42 2.41 6.45
N SER A 188 -18.47 1.64 6.75
CA SER A 188 -19.80 1.83 6.18
C SER A 188 -20.51 3.08 6.71
N GLU A 189 -20.17 3.56 7.90
CA GLU A 189 -20.74 4.77 8.48
C GLU A 189 -20.17 6.04 7.83
N ARG A 190 -18.91 5.97 7.40
CA ARG A 190 -18.22 7.10 6.77
C ARG A 190 -18.18 7.03 5.24
N ASN A 191 -18.61 5.91 4.66
CA ASN A 191 -18.46 5.63 3.22
C ASN A 191 -17.01 5.79 2.74
N LYS A 192 -16.07 5.30 3.53
CA LYS A 192 -14.63 5.53 3.33
C LYS A 192 -13.85 4.23 3.42
N PHE A 193 -12.93 4.05 2.48
CA PHE A 193 -11.88 3.05 2.59
C PHE A 193 -10.65 3.62 3.26
N THR A 194 -10.00 2.79 4.07
CA THR A 194 -8.60 2.92 4.42
C THR A 194 -7.87 1.71 3.85
N VAL A 195 -6.92 1.95 2.96
CA VAL A 195 -5.99 0.91 2.51
C VAL A 195 -4.73 1.05 3.32
N ILE A 196 -4.28 -0.05 3.92
CA ILE A 196 -3.04 -0.13 4.69
C ILE A 196 -2.09 -1.06 3.95
N SER A 197 -0.90 -0.57 3.68
CA SER A 197 0.19 -1.34 3.10
C SER A 197 1.40 -1.28 4.01
N ILE A 198 2.01 -2.42 4.28
CA ILE A 198 3.26 -2.52 5.03
C ILE A 198 4.24 -3.29 4.15
N ALA A 199 5.36 -2.65 3.83
CA ALA A 199 6.41 -3.23 2.99
C ALA A 199 7.73 -3.21 3.76
N LEU A 200 8.08 -4.35 4.37
CA LEU A 200 9.28 -4.51 5.21
C LEU A 200 10.51 -4.77 4.33
N VAL A 201 11.23 -3.71 4.00
CA VAL A 201 12.42 -3.78 3.16
C VAL A 201 13.68 -3.93 4.01
N ILE A 202 14.68 -4.64 3.48
CA ILE A 202 15.99 -4.73 4.11
C ILE A 202 16.65 -3.35 3.98
N GLN A 203 16.98 -2.75 5.11
CA GLN A 203 17.83 -1.57 5.12
C GLN A 203 19.27 -2.04 4.83
N GLY A 204 19.79 -1.66 3.64
CA GLY A 204 21.16 -1.95 3.26
C GLY A 204 22.15 -0.93 3.79
#